data_01180e0187323bd330c6f831aa6dfb04
#
_entry.id   01180e0187323bd330c6f831aa6dfb04
#
_cell.length_a   1.000
_cell.length_b   1.000
_cell.length_c   1.000
_cell.angle_alpha   90.00
_cell.angle_beta   90.00
_cell.angle_gamma   90.00
#
_symmetry.space_group_name_H-M   'P 1'
#
loop_
_entity.id
_entity.type
_entity.pdbx_description
1 polymer ?
#
loop_
_entity_poly.entity_id
_entity_poly.type
_entity_poly.pdbx_seq_one_letter_code
_entity_poly.pdbx_strand_id
1 'polypeptide(L)'
;SSIFSDNQAHYYAGAIRSENSEINLLNCSLSSNRSLTSNGGGAMYLNGGIFSIKSTSFTNNQATFQGGAILISGASGSMEDSNFTGNQNTNSNGGGALLIENSSPSILRCRFIENSTSANNHGGAIKLDTTSASITDSIFIGNRSLTNSAGAIYFDSSSSPSFSNNEFRLNSAAQFGGAFFVNGSNLNLTGDLFLGNYANLGGGIATQGTMSVSLSNVRALGNEANSSSSSSAGFIYLNSGVTSSTFMNSVFSGNKSLGRYGVYRPNGPSRFVNCS
;
A
#
# COMPACT_ATOMS: atom_id res chain seq x y z
N SER A 1 1.75 -14.49 -24.42
CA SER A 1 2.66 -13.69 -23.60
C SER A 1 3.36 -12.64 -24.46
N SER A 2 3.57 -11.46 -23.94
CA SER A 2 4.29 -10.37 -24.60
C SER A 2 5.28 -9.73 -23.64
N ILE A 3 6.36 -9.20 -24.19
CA ILE A 3 7.40 -8.51 -23.42
C ILE A 3 7.44 -7.05 -23.87
N PHE A 4 7.40 -6.15 -22.89
CA PHE A 4 7.56 -4.70 -23.06
C PHE A 4 8.71 -4.27 -22.16
N SER A 5 9.89 -4.04 -22.73
CA SER A 5 11.07 -3.70 -21.93
C SER A 5 11.76 -2.43 -22.42
N ASP A 6 12.31 -1.70 -21.46
CA ASP A 6 13.18 -0.55 -21.69
C ASP A 6 12.54 0.57 -22.55
N ASN A 7 11.20 0.63 -22.53
CA ASN A 7 10.49 1.71 -23.23
C ASN A 7 10.45 2.98 -22.38
N GLN A 8 10.63 4.11 -23.02
CA GLN A 8 10.63 5.41 -22.37
C GLN A 8 9.68 6.37 -23.06
N ALA A 9 8.86 7.04 -22.27
CA ALA A 9 8.01 8.12 -22.73
C ALA A 9 8.25 9.42 -21.95
N HIS A 10 8.13 10.53 -22.61
CA HIS A 10 8.18 11.84 -21.95
C HIS A 10 6.91 12.11 -21.14
N TYR A 11 5.75 11.73 -21.68
CA TYR A 11 4.44 11.87 -21.04
C TYR A 11 3.74 10.51 -20.90
N TYR A 12 2.86 10.39 -19.90
CA TYR A 12 2.01 9.25 -19.62
C TYR A 12 2.78 7.97 -19.23
N ALA A 13 2.74 6.92 -20.03
CA ALA A 13 3.30 5.61 -19.68
C ALA A 13 4.50 5.26 -20.56
N GLY A 14 5.51 4.61 -19.96
CA GLY A 14 6.69 4.17 -20.71
C GLY A 14 6.36 3.16 -21.80
N ALA A 15 5.40 2.25 -21.57
CA ALA A 15 5.07 1.19 -22.52
C ALA A 15 3.63 1.24 -23.05
N ILE A 16 2.62 1.30 -22.19
CA ILE A 16 1.22 1.15 -22.61
C ILE A 16 0.35 2.27 -22.03
N ARG A 17 -0.34 3.00 -22.89
CA ARG A 17 -1.43 3.91 -22.53
C ARG A 17 -2.74 3.35 -23.05
N SER A 18 -3.75 3.20 -22.19
CA SER A 18 -5.11 2.82 -22.56
C SER A 18 -6.09 3.89 -22.11
N GLU A 19 -6.96 4.35 -23.01
CA GLU A 19 -7.99 5.34 -22.72
C GLU A 19 -9.36 4.84 -23.16
N ASN A 20 -10.29 4.78 -22.19
CA ASN A 20 -11.68 4.36 -22.38
C ASN A 20 -11.80 3.05 -23.19
N SER A 21 -10.84 2.16 -23.06
CA SER A 21 -10.72 0.95 -23.86
C SER A 21 -10.60 -0.29 -22.98
N GLU A 22 -10.87 -1.43 -23.55
CA GLU A 22 -10.60 -2.71 -22.89
C GLU A 22 -9.15 -3.13 -23.12
N ILE A 23 -8.47 -3.52 -22.05
CA ILE A 23 -7.12 -4.09 -22.12
C ILE A 23 -7.01 -5.37 -21.31
N ASN A 24 -6.50 -6.42 -21.94
CA ASN A 24 -6.27 -7.72 -21.33
C ASN A 24 -4.79 -8.10 -21.42
N LEU A 25 -4.13 -8.23 -20.27
CA LEU A 25 -2.77 -8.75 -20.18
C LEU A 25 -2.78 -10.13 -19.52
N LEU A 26 -2.27 -11.12 -20.25
CA LEU A 26 -2.14 -12.49 -19.76
C LEU A 26 -0.72 -12.99 -20.00
N ASN A 27 -0.05 -13.42 -18.92
CA ASN A 27 1.31 -13.96 -18.97
C ASN A 27 2.31 -12.98 -19.63
N CYS A 28 2.20 -11.69 -19.37
CA CYS A 28 3.05 -10.66 -19.96
C CYS A 28 4.18 -10.25 -19.00
N SER A 29 5.20 -9.60 -19.55
CA SER A 29 6.30 -8.99 -18.78
C SER A 29 6.48 -7.53 -19.20
N LEU A 30 6.42 -6.62 -18.23
CA LEU A 30 6.68 -5.19 -18.41
C LEU A 30 7.85 -4.81 -17.52
N SER A 31 9.03 -4.58 -18.09
CA SER A 31 10.25 -4.36 -17.31
C SER A 31 11.03 -3.11 -17.74
N SER A 32 11.59 -2.42 -16.77
CA SER A 32 12.48 -1.24 -16.99
C SER A 32 11.84 -0.14 -17.84
N ASN A 33 10.50 -0.06 -17.87
CA ASN A 33 9.82 1.00 -18.61
C ASN A 33 9.79 2.28 -17.76
N ARG A 34 9.86 3.44 -18.43
CA ARG A 34 10.03 4.71 -17.74
C ARG A 34 9.12 5.82 -18.26
N SER A 35 8.42 6.50 -17.34
CA SER A 35 7.73 7.75 -17.57
C SER A 35 8.51 8.90 -16.95
N LEU A 36 8.86 9.94 -17.76
CA LEU A 36 9.79 11.01 -17.35
C LEU A 36 9.12 12.22 -16.74
N THR A 37 7.85 12.47 -17.05
CA THR A 37 7.11 13.66 -16.60
C THR A 37 5.74 13.29 -16.03
N SER A 38 4.92 14.28 -15.76
CA SER A 38 3.60 14.15 -15.11
C SER A 38 2.63 13.23 -15.84
N ASN A 39 1.73 12.62 -15.07
CA ASN A 39 0.54 11.88 -15.49
C ASN A 39 0.82 10.51 -16.14
N GLY A 40 1.31 9.54 -15.36
CA GLY A 40 1.35 8.18 -15.86
C GLY A 40 2.12 7.22 -14.98
N GLY A 41 1.95 5.94 -15.23
CA GLY A 41 2.74 4.88 -14.63
C GLY A 41 4.02 4.62 -15.41
N GLY A 42 5.05 4.12 -14.75
CA GLY A 42 6.33 3.78 -15.40
C GLY A 42 6.15 2.85 -16.59
N ALA A 43 5.32 1.82 -16.45
CA ALA A 43 4.98 0.91 -17.54
C ALA A 43 3.62 1.24 -18.17
N MET A 44 2.57 1.44 -17.37
CA MET A 44 1.20 1.56 -17.88
C MET A 44 0.45 2.75 -17.30
N TYR A 45 -0.42 3.32 -18.15
CA TYR A 45 -1.46 4.25 -17.75
C TYR A 45 -2.82 3.77 -18.26
N LEU A 46 -3.73 3.50 -17.34
CA LEU A 46 -5.11 3.10 -17.60
C LEU A 46 -6.04 4.24 -17.22
N ASN A 47 -6.66 4.88 -18.20
CA ASN A 47 -7.56 6.01 -18.02
C ASN A 47 -8.96 5.66 -18.52
N GLY A 48 -9.88 5.38 -17.61
CA GLY A 48 -11.21 4.86 -17.99
C GLY A 48 -11.14 3.45 -18.60
N GLY A 49 -12.30 2.95 -19.05
CA GLY A 49 -12.39 1.63 -19.66
C GLY A 49 -12.32 0.47 -18.67
N ILE A 50 -11.99 -0.70 -19.19
CA ILE A 50 -11.97 -1.96 -18.44
C ILE A 50 -10.60 -2.63 -18.60
N PHE A 51 -10.08 -3.24 -17.53
CA PHE A 51 -8.83 -3.98 -17.62
C PHE A 51 -8.88 -5.35 -16.92
N SER A 52 -8.11 -6.28 -17.44
CA SER A 52 -7.79 -7.55 -16.80
C SER A 52 -6.30 -7.80 -16.90
N ILE A 53 -5.62 -7.91 -15.74
CA ILE A 53 -4.19 -8.19 -15.66
C ILE A 53 -4.02 -9.49 -14.88
N LYS A 54 -3.56 -10.54 -15.57
CA LYS A 54 -3.40 -11.87 -14.97
C LYS A 54 -2.03 -12.46 -15.25
N SER A 55 -1.43 -13.06 -14.22
CA SER A 55 -0.13 -13.76 -14.29
C SER A 55 0.94 -12.92 -15.00
N THR A 56 0.93 -11.61 -14.74
CA THR A 56 1.79 -10.63 -15.43
C THR A 56 2.81 -10.04 -14.45
N SER A 57 4.03 -9.82 -14.93
CA SER A 57 5.10 -9.24 -14.11
C SER A 57 5.40 -7.79 -14.50
N PHE A 58 5.54 -6.95 -13.50
CA PHE A 58 5.96 -5.55 -13.61
C PHE A 58 7.24 -5.39 -12.78
N THR A 59 8.39 -5.25 -13.46
CA THR A 59 9.69 -5.28 -12.78
C THR A 59 10.51 -4.03 -13.11
N ASN A 60 11.02 -3.36 -12.06
CA ASN A 60 11.92 -2.21 -12.18
C ASN A 60 11.38 -1.07 -13.07
N ASN A 61 10.06 -0.91 -13.15
CA ASN A 61 9.49 0.22 -13.88
C ASN A 61 9.58 1.48 -13.02
N GLN A 62 9.74 2.63 -13.66
CA GLN A 62 9.96 3.90 -12.97
C GLN A 62 9.06 5.02 -13.51
N ALA A 63 8.37 5.68 -12.60
CA ALA A 63 7.69 6.94 -12.88
C ALA A 63 8.33 8.08 -12.09
N THR A 64 8.46 9.25 -12.71
CA THR A 64 8.81 10.47 -11.98
C THR A 64 7.65 10.93 -11.10
N PHE A 65 6.43 10.81 -11.60
CA PHE A 65 5.19 11.10 -10.87
C PHE A 65 4.26 9.90 -10.94
N GLN A 66 3.36 9.76 -9.97
CA GLN A 66 2.29 8.76 -9.91
C GLN A 66 2.78 7.31 -9.73
N GLY A 67 2.13 6.28 -10.27
CA GLY A 67 2.47 4.88 -9.99
C GLY A 67 3.78 4.42 -10.64
N GLY A 68 4.74 3.89 -9.86
CA GLY A 68 6.02 3.44 -10.39
C GLY A 68 5.90 2.42 -11.52
N ALA A 69 4.92 1.51 -11.45
CA ALA A 69 4.57 0.60 -12.55
C ALA A 69 3.29 1.06 -13.27
N ILE A 70 2.17 1.24 -12.55
CA ILE A 70 0.88 1.52 -13.16
C ILE A 70 0.19 2.71 -12.48
N LEU A 71 -0.34 3.62 -13.29
CA LEU A 71 -1.42 4.53 -12.90
C LEU A 71 -2.76 3.97 -13.38
N ILE A 72 -3.73 3.84 -12.47
CA ILE A 72 -5.12 3.50 -12.79
C ILE A 72 -5.99 4.69 -12.39
N SER A 73 -6.67 5.30 -13.35
CA SER A 73 -7.54 6.46 -13.16
C SER A 73 -8.89 6.24 -13.83
N GLY A 74 -9.97 6.16 -13.06
CA GLY A 74 -11.33 5.98 -13.58
C GLY A 74 -11.58 4.65 -14.31
N ALA A 75 -10.65 3.71 -14.30
CA ALA A 75 -10.78 2.41 -14.96
C ALA A 75 -11.29 1.33 -14.00
N SER A 76 -12.11 0.41 -14.49
CA SER A 76 -12.63 -0.74 -13.74
C SER A 76 -11.93 -2.03 -14.15
N GLY A 77 -11.67 -2.93 -13.21
CA GLY A 77 -11.07 -4.21 -13.58
C GLY A 77 -10.42 -4.97 -12.43
N SER A 78 -9.56 -5.90 -12.79
CA SER A 78 -8.90 -6.79 -11.82
C SER A 78 -7.44 -7.05 -12.15
N MET A 79 -6.67 -7.28 -11.09
CA MET A 79 -5.32 -7.85 -11.13
C MET A 79 -5.32 -9.16 -10.36
N GLU A 80 -4.83 -10.22 -10.98
CA GLU A 80 -4.80 -11.56 -10.38
C GLU A 80 -3.45 -12.23 -10.65
N ASP A 81 -2.92 -12.94 -9.63
CA ASP A 81 -1.70 -13.75 -9.74
C ASP A 81 -0.50 -13.00 -10.35
N SER A 82 -0.41 -11.68 -10.13
CA SER A 82 0.56 -10.81 -10.79
C SER A 82 1.62 -10.30 -9.82
N ASN A 83 2.82 -9.99 -10.35
CA ASN A 83 3.98 -9.60 -9.54
C ASN A 83 4.43 -8.18 -9.87
N PHE A 84 4.67 -7.39 -8.83
CA PHE A 84 5.19 -6.03 -8.89
C PHE A 84 6.48 -5.97 -8.08
N THR A 85 7.64 -5.95 -8.75
CA THR A 85 8.94 -6.04 -8.08
C THR A 85 9.84 -4.87 -8.44
N GLY A 86 10.40 -4.20 -7.43
CA GLY A 86 11.40 -3.15 -7.61
C GLY A 86 10.90 -1.91 -8.36
N ASN A 87 9.58 -1.71 -8.48
CA ASN A 87 9.05 -0.53 -9.17
C ASN A 87 9.21 0.72 -8.30
N GLN A 88 9.42 1.87 -8.92
CA GLN A 88 9.77 3.09 -8.21
C GLN A 88 9.00 4.32 -8.69
N ASN A 89 8.46 5.07 -7.72
CA ASN A 89 8.06 6.46 -7.93
C ASN A 89 9.14 7.37 -7.32
N THR A 90 9.68 8.29 -8.12
CA THR A 90 10.85 9.07 -7.72
C THR A 90 10.58 10.50 -7.26
N ASN A 91 9.36 11.04 -7.46
CA ASN A 91 9.07 12.43 -7.08
C ASN A 91 7.78 12.53 -6.25
N SER A 92 6.63 12.82 -6.85
CA SER A 92 5.43 13.14 -6.08
C SER A 92 4.17 12.40 -6.54
N ASN A 93 3.21 12.27 -5.62
CA ASN A 93 1.85 11.84 -5.83
C ASN A 93 1.65 10.41 -6.35
N GLY A 94 2.29 9.39 -5.74
CA GLY A 94 1.98 8.02 -6.15
C GLY A 94 2.53 6.95 -5.24
N GLY A 95 2.14 5.70 -5.50
CA GLY A 95 2.72 4.51 -4.90
C GLY A 95 3.93 4.02 -5.67
N GLY A 96 4.81 3.28 -5.01
CA GLY A 96 6.02 2.73 -5.63
C GLY A 96 5.72 1.79 -6.79
N ALA A 97 4.66 0.99 -6.69
CA ALA A 97 4.14 0.20 -7.80
C ALA A 97 2.88 0.82 -8.42
N LEU A 98 1.84 1.04 -7.62
CA LEU A 98 0.53 1.47 -8.10
C LEU A 98 0.09 2.81 -7.51
N LEU A 99 -0.44 3.68 -8.35
CA LEU A 99 -1.42 4.69 -7.96
C LEU A 99 -2.78 4.27 -8.52
N ILE A 100 -3.79 4.21 -7.63
CA ILE A 100 -5.17 3.91 -8.00
C ILE A 100 -6.02 5.10 -7.56
N GLU A 101 -6.65 5.76 -8.52
CA GLU A 101 -7.49 6.94 -8.28
C GLU A 101 -8.83 6.85 -9.01
N ASN A 102 -9.91 7.27 -8.35
CA ASN A 102 -11.27 7.23 -8.90
C ASN A 102 -11.66 5.86 -9.50
N SER A 103 -11.15 4.78 -8.90
CA SER A 103 -11.25 3.42 -9.41
C SER A 103 -11.43 2.45 -8.26
N SER A 104 -12.09 1.31 -8.48
CA SER A 104 -12.31 0.31 -7.44
C SER A 104 -11.97 -1.11 -7.95
N PRO A 105 -10.70 -1.37 -8.27
CA PRO A 105 -10.30 -2.67 -8.78
C PRO A 105 -10.28 -3.76 -7.71
N SER A 106 -10.35 -5.01 -8.17
CA SER A 106 -10.01 -6.18 -7.38
C SER A 106 -8.53 -6.55 -7.57
N ILE A 107 -7.81 -6.73 -6.46
CA ILE A 107 -6.40 -7.17 -6.44
C ILE A 107 -6.36 -8.48 -5.65
N LEU A 108 -6.11 -9.59 -6.35
CA LEU A 108 -6.20 -10.93 -5.80
C LEU A 108 -4.91 -11.71 -6.03
N ARG A 109 -4.36 -12.32 -4.98
CA ARG A 109 -3.13 -13.14 -5.01
C ARG A 109 -1.95 -12.49 -5.73
N CYS A 110 -1.84 -11.15 -5.58
CA CYS A 110 -0.73 -10.40 -6.15
C CYS A 110 0.44 -10.27 -5.16
N ARG A 111 1.63 -10.06 -5.69
CA ARG A 111 2.86 -9.89 -4.90
C ARG A 111 3.48 -8.52 -5.19
N PHE A 112 3.71 -7.76 -4.14
CA PHE A 112 4.36 -6.45 -4.19
C PHE A 112 5.67 -6.54 -3.40
N ILE A 113 6.80 -6.57 -4.11
CA ILE A 113 8.11 -6.84 -3.52
C ILE A 113 9.08 -5.70 -3.81
N GLU A 114 9.68 -5.14 -2.76
CA GLU A 114 10.74 -4.13 -2.84
C GLU A 114 10.40 -2.90 -3.70
N ASN A 115 9.12 -2.55 -3.82
CA ASN A 115 8.72 -1.32 -4.47
C ASN A 115 8.97 -0.12 -3.55
N SER A 116 9.25 1.04 -4.14
CA SER A 116 9.63 2.20 -3.32
C SER A 116 9.10 3.53 -3.83
N THR A 117 8.86 4.43 -2.87
CA THR A 117 8.63 5.84 -3.13
C THR A 117 9.76 6.68 -2.54
N SER A 118 10.15 7.74 -3.24
CA SER A 118 11.03 8.77 -2.74
C SER A 118 10.35 10.15 -2.77
N ALA A 119 11.00 11.18 -2.23
CA ALA A 119 10.43 12.51 -2.05
C ALA A 119 9.17 12.50 -1.13
N ASN A 120 8.21 13.37 -1.34
CA ASN A 120 7.06 13.55 -0.44
C ASN A 120 5.90 12.58 -0.73
N ASN A 121 6.18 11.31 -0.98
CA ASN A 121 5.18 10.31 -1.33
C ASN A 121 4.87 9.34 -0.22
N HIS A 122 3.69 8.75 -0.31
CA HIS A 122 3.19 7.71 0.55
C HIS A 122 2.95 6.41 -0.22
N GLY A 123 2.97 5.28 0.50
CA GLY A 123 2.67 3.97 -0.07
C GLY A 123 3.81 3.41 -0.91
N GLY A 124 4.81 2.78 -0.26
CA GLY A 124 5.94 2.16 -0.95
C GLY A 124 5.54 1.15 -2.02
N ALA A 125 4.38 0.49 -1.87
CA ALA A 125 3.78 -0.32 -2.92
C ALA A 125 2.58 0.38 -3.57
N ILE A 126 1.54 0.71 -2.80
CA ILE A 126 0.26 1.21 -3.34
C ILE A 126 -0.16 2.50 -2.65
N LYS A 127 -0.57 3.48 -3.44
CA LYS A 127 -1.38 4.61 -3.00
C LYS A 127 -2.80 4.48 -3.54
N LEU A 128 -3.80 4.65 -2.66
CA LEU A 128 -5.22 4.62 -2.98
C LEU A 128 -5.80 6.02 -2.76
N ASP A 129 -6.45 6.56 -3.76
CA ASP A 129 -7.04 7.88 -3.74
C ASP A 129 -8.45 7.83 -4.35
N THR A 130 -9.46 8.18 -3.57
CA THR A 130 -10.87 8.13 -4.00
C THR A 130 -11.27 6.75 -4.54
N THR A 131 -11.02 5.69 -3.76
CA THR A 131 -11.19 4.31 -4.22
C THR A 131 -11.80 3.40 -3.16
N SER A 132 -12.54 2.37 -3.61
CA SER A 132 -13.02 1.24 -2.78
C SER A 132 -12.42 -0.08 -3.26
N ALA A 133 -11.13 -0.10 -3.55
CA ALA A 133 -10.42 -1.30 -4.02
C ALA A 133 -10.52 -2.45 -3.01
N SER A 134 -10.60 -3.67 -3.52
CA SER A 134 -10.52 -4.91 -2.72
C SER A 134 -9.15 -5.55 -2.91
N ILE A 135 -8.43 -5.78 -1.81
CA ILE A 135 -7.09 -6.40 -1.81
C ILE A 135 -7.13 -7.65 -0.94
N THR A 136 -7.00 -8.80 -1.58
CA THR A 136 -7.21 -10.11 -0.92
C THR A 136 -6.09 -11.09 -1.25
N ASP A 137 -5.72 -11.93 -0.28
CA ASP A 137 -4.74 -13.02 -0.42
C ASP A 137 -3.39 -12.57 -1.04
N SER A 138 -3.03 -11.30 -0.84
CA SER A 138 -1.88 -10.67 -1.50
C SER A 138 -0.71 -10.46 -0.52
N ILE A 139 0.51 -10.36 -1.07
CA ILE A 139 1.74 -10.35 -0.29
C ILE A 139 2.52 -9.07 -0.56
N PHE A 140 2.91 -8.37 0.50
CA PHE A 140 3.68 -7.13 0.47
C PHE A 140 4.98 -7.31 1.25
N ILE A 141 6.12 -7.38 0.56
CA ILE A 141 7.43 -7.64 1.18
C ILE A 141 8.43 -6.53 0.86
N GLY A 142 9.05 -5.97 1.89
CA GLY A 142 10.19 -5.07 1.74
C GLY A 142 9.88 -3.76 1.01
N ASN A 143 8.60 -3.38 0.87
CA ASN A 143 8.25 -2.13 0.22
C ASN A 143 8.60 -0.94 1.12
N ARG A 144 8.99 0.20 0.52
CA ARG A 144 9.58 1.30 1.27
C ARG A 144 9.03 2.67 0.86
N SER A 145 8.65 3.45 1.86
CA SER A 145 8.50 4.91 1.73
C SER A 145 9.74 5.57 2.33
N LEU A 146 10.65 6.04 1.48
CA LEU A 146 11.99 6.46 1.88
C LEU A 146 12.03 7.77 2.69
N THR A 147 11.05 8.62 2.53
CA THR A 147 11.02 9.96 3.16
C THR A 147 9.75 10.25 3.93
N ASN A 148 8.69 9.46 3.74
CA ASN A 148 7.38 9.74 4.29
C ASN A 148 6.74 8.50 4.94
N SER A 149 5.46 8.24 4.73
CA SER A 149 4.65 7.28 5.48
C SER A 149 4.12 6.15 4.58
N ALA A 150 3.68 5.06 5.21
CA ALA A 150 3.21 3.83 4.59
C ALA A 150 4.27 3.10 3.75
N GLY A 151 4.96 2.17 4.36
CA GLY A 151 5.92 1.32 3.64
C GLY A 151 5.26 0.47 2.56
N ALA A 152 4.03 -0.01 2.79
CA ALA A 152 3.26 -0.74 1.79
C ALA A 152 2.07 0.07 1.23
N ILE A 153 1.04 0.37 2.04
CA ILE A 153 -0.22 0.93 1.54
C ILE A 153 -0.60 2.22 2.26
N TYR A 154 -0.89 3.25 1.47
CA TYR A 154 -1.49 4.50 1.92
C TYR A 154 -2.89 4.68 1.35
N PHE A 155 -3.82 5.18 2.17
CA PHE A 155 -5.11 5.71 1.73
C PHE A 155 -5.65 6.79 2.68
N ASP A 156 -6.56 7.62 2.17
CA ASP A 156 -7.12 8.75 2.88
C ASP A 156 -8.65 8.71 2.99
N SER A 157 -9.25 9.79 3.49
CA SER A 157 -10.69 9.91 3.80
C SER A 157 -11.61 9.77 2.58
N SER A 158 -11.09 9.92 1.37
CA SER A 158 -11.84 9.73 0.12
C SER A 158 -11.90 8.27 -0.32
N SER A 159 -11.20 7.37 0.39
CA SER A 159 -11.07 5.96 0.05
C SER A 159 -11.69 5.05 1.13
N SER A 160 -12.27 3.94 0.72
CA SER A 160 -12.82 2.92 1.62
C SER A 160 -12.45 1.50 1.15
N PRO A 161 -11.16 1.17 1.06
CA PRO A 161 -10.72 -0.14 0.58
C PRO A 161 -11.03 -1.25 1.59
N SER A 162 -11.12 -2.48 1.09
CA SER A 162 -11.25 -3.69 1.91
C SER A 162 -9.99 -4.56 1.82
N PHE A 163 -9.60 -5.15 2.95
CA PHE A 163 -8.41 -6.00 3.07
C PHE A 163 -8.77 -7.31 3.73
N SER A 164 -8.31 -8.43 3.16
CA SER A 164 -8.47 -9.73 3.79
C SER A 164 -7.36 -10.72 3.42
N ASN A 165 -6.88 -11.46 4.43
CA ASN A 165 -5.89 -12.52 4.31
C ASN A 165 -4.57 -12.09 3.64
N ASN A 166 -4.18 -10.84 3.77
CA ASN A 166 -2.94 -10.35 3.18
C ASN A 166 -1.76 -10.53 4.13
N GLU A 167 -0.57 -10.49 3.57
CA GLU A 167 0.66 -10.59 4.31
C GLU A 167 1.55 -9.38 4.09
N PHE A 168 1.92 -8.68 5.17
CA PHE A 168 2.77 -7.49 5.17
C PHE A 168 4.05 -7.79 5.95
N ARG A 169 5.17 -8.00 5.23
CA ARG A 169 6.47 -8.35 5.84
C ARG A 169 7.54 -7.31 5.53
N LEU A 170 8.30 -6.92 6.54
CA LEU A 170 9.52 -6.12 6.40
C LEU A 170 9.32 -4.83 5.59
N ASN A 171 8.09 -4.31 5.52
CA ASN A 171 7.84 -3.04 4.88
C ASN A 171 8.29 -1.90 5.81
N SER A 172 8.76 -0.81 5.24
CA SER A 172 9.32 0.26 6.05
C SER A 172 8.94 1.66 5.57
N ALA A 173 8.73 2.55 6.53
CA ALA A 173 8.47 3.97 6.29
C ALA A 173 9.38 4.85 7.15
N ALA A 174 9.79 5.99 6.60
CA ALA A 174 10.61 6.94 7.35
C ALA A 174 9.84 7.61 8.49
N GLN A 175 8.52 7.76 8.37
CA GLN A 175 7.71 8.48 9.38
C GLN A 175 6.66 7.58 10.05
N PHE A 176 5.56 7.28 9.38
CA PHE A 176 4.39 6.63 9.96
C PHE A 176 4.03 5.34 9.24
N GLY A 177 3.69 4.29 10.01
CA GLY A 177 3.14 3.06 9.48
C GLY A 177 4.09 2.27 8.57
N GLY A 178 4.82 1.32 9.13
CA GLY A 178 5.74 0.48 8.35
C GLY A 178 5.04 -0.28 7.23
N ALA A 179 3.80 -0.74 7.45
CA ALA A 179 2.95 -1.29 6.40
C ALA A 179 1.87 -0.29 5.98
N PHE A 180 1.01 0.18 6.89
CA PHE A 180 -0.12 1.06 6.60
C PHE A 180 0.02 2.44 7.19
N PHE A 181 -0.32 3.46 6.41
CA PHE A 181 -0.71 4.77 6.92
C PHE A 181 -2.10 5.16 6.39
N VAL A 182 -3.02 5.43 7.32
CA VAL A 182 -4.42 5.72 7.03
C VAL A 182 -4.76 7.12 7.51
N ASN A 183 -5.29 7.96 6.65
CA ASN A 183 -5.61 9.34 6.96
C ASN A 183 -7.10 9.64 6.81
N GLY A 184 -7.86 9.57 7.90
CA GLY A 184 -9.27 9.97 7.95
C GLY A 184 -10.28 8.96 7.36
N SER A 185 -9.84 7.74 7.04
CA SER A 185 -10.72 6.66 6.56
C SER A 185 -10.80 5.51 7.56
N ASN A 186 -11.92 4.81 7.63
CA ASN A 186 -12.06 3.63 8.47
C ASN A 186 -11.12 2.51 7.99
N LEU A 187 -10.46 1.86 8.93
CA LEU A 187 -9.58 0.72 8.67
C LEU A 187 -10.23 -0.58 9.15
N ASN A 188 -10.49 -1.48 8.20
CA ASN A 188 -11.01 -2.81 8.48
C ASN A 188 -10.04 -3.85 7.92
N LEU A 189 -9.49 -4.71 8.80
CA LEU A 189 -8.56 -5.77 8.46
C LEU A 189 -9.11 -7.12 8.97
N THR A 190 -9.05 -8.15 8.12
CA THR A 190 -9.53 -9.49 8.49
C THR A 190 -8.56 -10.57 8.02
N GLY A 191 -7.99 -11.32 8.96
CA GLY A 191 -7.09 -12.44 8.65
C GLY A 191 -5.69 -12.00 8.21
N ASP A 192 -5.34 -10.73 8.31
CA ASP A 192 -4.07 -10.20 7.80
C ASP A 192 -2.90 -10.48 8.76
N LEU A 193 -1.70 -10.68 8.20
CA LEU A 193 -0.45 -10.89 8.93
C LEU A 193 0.49 -9.68 8.75
N PHE A 194 0.98 -9.14 9.88
CA PHE A 194 2.00 -8.10 9.93
C PHE A 194 3.26 -8.63 10.60
N LEU A 195 4.35 -8.78 9.87
CA LEU A 195 5.59 -9.37 10.38
C LEU A 195 6.79 -8.45 10.14
N GLY A 196 7.41 -7.97 11.21
CA GLY A 196 8.68 -7.25 11.14
C GLY A 196 8.64 -5.94 10.37
N ASN A 197 7.48 -5.26 10.28
CA ASN A 197 7.38 -3.95 9.63
C ASN A 197 7.96 -2.87 10.54
N TYR A 198 8.47 -1.79 9.94
CA TYR A 198 9.27 -0.79 10.64
C TYR A 198 8.90 0.65 10.24
N ALA A 199 8.77 1.54 11.25
CA ALA A 199 8.61 2.98 11.03
C ALA A 199 9.07 3.78 12.27
N ASN A 200 9.05 5.11 12.19
CA ASN A 200 9.23 5.93 13.39
C ASN A 200 8.05 5.79 14.36
N LEU A 201 6.82 5.85 13.86
CA LEU A 201 5.61 5.70 14.69
C LEU A 201 4.68 4.66 14.04
N GLY A 202 4.22 3.66 14.84
CA GLY A 202 3.40 2.57 14.36
C GLY A 202 4.17 1.65 13.40
N GLY A 203 4.98 0.74 13.94
CA GLY A 203 5.82 -0.15 13.13
C GLY A 203 5.03 -0.95 12.09
N GLY A 204 3.81 -1.38 12.41
CA GLY A 204 2.88 -1.97 11.43
C GLY A 204 1.95 -0.92 10.82
N ILE A 205 1.17 -0.25 11.66
CA ILE A 205 0.07 0.63 11.25
C ILE A 205 0.18 1.99 11.96
N ALA A 206 -0.09 3.06 11.24
CA ALA A 206 -0.34 4.36 11.82
C ALA A 206 -1.61 4.99 11.24
N THR A 207 -2.30 5.80 12.05
CA THR A 207 -3.53 6.48 11.64
C THR A 207 -3.47 7.97 11.95
N GLN A 208 -4.19 8.76 11.17
CA GLN A 208 -4.40 10.18 11.39
C GLN A 208 -5.84 10.57 10.98
N GLY A 209 -6.45 11.51 11.71
CA GLY A 209 -7.80 12.00 11.39
C GLY A 209 -8.91 11.16 12.04
N THR A 210 -10.16 11.51 11.73
CA THR A 210 -11.34 10.90 12.33
C THR A 210 -11.68 9.57 11.64
N MET A 211 -11.69 8.48 12.41
CA MET A 211 -11.95 7.14 11.88
C MET A 211 -12.33 6.13 12.96
N SER A 212 -12.78 4.96 12.53
CA SER A 212 -12.83 3.74 13.33
C SER A 212 -11.79 2.73 12.83
N VAL A 213 -11.31 1.87 13.74
CA VAL A 213 -10.34 0.80 13.41
C VAL A 213 -10.91 -0.53 13.89
N SER A 214 -10.98 -1.50 13.00
CA SER A 214 -11.42 -2.86 13.30
C SER A 214 -10.44 -3.89 12.77
N LEU A 215 -9.86 -4.68 13.68
CA LEU A 215 -8.94 -5.77 13.35
C LEU A 215 -9.57 -7.09 13.83
N SER A 216 -9.78 -8.02 12.92
CA SER A 216 -10.33 -9.35 13.23
C SER A 216 -9.41 -10.46 12.69
N ASN A 217 -9.06 -11.42 13.53
CA ASN A 217 -8.15 -12.51 13.18
C ASN A 217 -6.78 -12.04 12.65
N VAL A 218 -6.30 -10.89 13.13
CA VAL A 218 -5.01 -10.30 12.70
C VAL A 218 -3.87 -10.86 13.55
N ARG A 219 -2.73 -11.10 12.92
CA ARG A 219 -1.49 -11.47 13.60
C ARG A 219 -0.44 -10.38 13.38
N ALA A 220 0.04 -9.79 14.46
CA ALA A 220 1.06 -8.73 14.42
C ALA A 220 2.28 -9.16 15.22
N LEU A 221 3.36 -9.49 14.53
CA LEU A 221 4.52 -10.16 15.09
C LEU A 221 5.80 -9.35 14.80
N GLY A 222 6.54 -8.99 15.84
CA GLY A 222 7.86 -8.39 15.71
C GLY A 222 7.92 -7.06 14.96
N ASN A 223 6.83 -6.29 14.87
CA ASN A 223 6.86 -4.97 14.26
C ASN A 223 7.56 -3.97 15.18
N GLU A 224 8.25 -2.98 14.61
CA GLU A 224 9.10 -2.09 15.38
C GLU A 224 8.89 -0.62 15.05
N ALA A 225 8.77 0.21 16.11
CA ALA A 225 8.76 1.65 16.00
C ALA A 225 10.01 2.25 16.66
N ASN A 226 10.76 3.05 15.90
CA ASN A 226 12.09 3.56 16.30
C ASN A 226 12.06 4.97 16.90
N SER A 227 10.90 5.54 17.18
CA SER A 227 10.83 6.84 17.83
C SER A 227 10.84 6.70 19.35
N SER A 228 11.68 7.48 20.01
CA SER A 228 11.66 7.67 21.48
C SER A 228 10.47 8.52 21.96
N SER A 229 9.64 9.02 21.07
CA SER A 229 8.42 9.75 21.40
C SER A 229 7.54 8.94 22.34
N SER A 230 7.01 9.61 23.38
CA SER A 230 6.06 8.98 24.30
C SER A 230 4.77 8.47 23.62
N SER A 231 4.57 8.82 22.37
CA SER A 231 3.41 8.38 21.57
C SER A 231 3.71 7.17 20.67
N SER A 232 4.96 6.73 20.56
CA SER A 232 5.35 5.63 19.68
C SER A 232 4.75 4.28 20.11
N ALA A 233 4.35 3.47 19.16
CA ALA A 233 3.83 2.11 19.37
C ALA A 233 4.41 1.13 18.34
N GLY A 234 4.83 -0.06 18.82
CA GLY A 234 5.52 -1.05 18.01
C GLY A 234 4.67 -1.60 16.87
N PHE A 235 3.37 -1.80 17.10
CA PHE A 235 2.48 -2.25 16.04
C PHE A 235 1.56 -1.15 15.54
N ILE A 236 0.65 -0.63 16.36
CA ILE A 236 -0.38 0.30 15.91
C ILE A 236 -0.36 1.63 16.68
N TYR A 237 -0.12 2.71 15.97
CA TYR A 237 -0.19 4.08 16.45
C TYR A 237 -1.52 4.72 16.03
N LEU A 238 -2.42 4.92 16.96
CA LEU A 238 -3.66 5.66 16.75
C LEU A 238 -3.45 7.12 17.14
N ASN A 239 -3.56 8.02 16.18
CA ASN A 239 -3.48 9.47 16.42
C ASN A 239 -4.82 10.03 16.90
N SER A 240 -4.86 11.32 17.23
CA SER A 240 -6.09 12.01 17.64
C SER A 240 -7.17 11.92 16.56
N GLY A 241 -8.41 11.67 16.97
CA GLY A 241 -9.54 11.55 16.05
C GLY A 241 -10.07 10.12 15.86
N VAL A 242 -9.36 9.08 16.33
CA VAL A 242 -9.93 7.73 16.31
C VAL A 242 -11.13 7.66 17.26
N THR A 243 -12.30 7.40 16.71
CA THR A 243 -13.59 7.40 17.44
C THR A 243 -13.83 6.08 18.17
N SER A 244 -13.33 4.98 17.62
CA SER A 244 -13.38 3.66 18.25
C SER A 244 -12.34 2.73 17.66
N SER A 245 -11.89 1.76 18.48
CA SER A 245 -11.04 0.67 17.99
C SER A 245 -11.51 -0.67 18.55
N THR A 246 -11.59 -1.68 17.70
CA THR A 246 -12.00 -3.03 18.07
C THR A 246 -10.99 -4.05 17.56
N PHE A 247 -10.53 -4.90 18.46
CA PHE A 247 -9.59 -5.98 18.18
C PHE A 247 -10.22 -7.30 18.61
N MET A 248 -10.39 -8.23 17.67
CA MET A 248 -11.05 -9.52 17.92
C MET A 248 -10.17 -10.68 17.44
N ASN A 249 -10.08 -11.73 18.25
CA ASN A 249 -9.39 -12.98 17.91
C ASN A 249 -7.99 -12.75 17.32
N SER A 250 -7.26 -11.77 17.84
CA SER A 250 -6.00 -11.30 17.25
C SER A 250 -4.80 -11.57 18.16
N VAL A 251 -3.64 -11.79 17.54
CA VAL A 251 -2.38 -12.09 18.24
C VAL A 251 -1.38 -10.97 18.05
N PHE A 252 -0.82 -10.45 19.14
CA PHE A 252 0.16 -9.37 19.13
C PHE A 252 1.41 -9.83 19.91
N SER A 253 2.49 -10.18 19.24
CA SER A 253 3.67 -10.74 19.90
C SER A 253 4.97 -10.11 19.42
N GLY A 254 5.89 -9.88 20.35
CA GLY A 254 7.24 -9.41 20.04
C GLY A 254 7.33 -8.01 19.42
N ASN A 255 6.24 -7.25 19.34
CA ASN A 255 6.27 -5.90 18.80
C ASN A 255 7.02 -4.96 19.76
N LYS A 256 7.85 -4.06 19.22
CA LYS A 256 8.77 -3.24 19.98
C LYS A 256 8.63 -1.75 19.65
N SER A 257 8.86 -0.90 20.64
CA SER A 257 8.95 0.55 20.47
C SER A 257 10.02 1.11 21.41
N LEU A 258 10.75 2.10 20.96
CA LEU A 258 11.61 2.91 21.84
C LEU A 258 10.78 3.91 22.69
N GLY A 259 9.50 4.11 22.37
CA GLY A 259 8.56 4.90 23.15
C GLY A 259 7.83 4.08 24.21
N ARG A 260 6.59 4.48 24.54
CA ARG A 260 5.85 3.91 25.68
C ARG A 260 5.08 2.63 25.39
N TYR A 261 4.73 2.36 24.13
CA TYR A 261 3.77 1.31 23.81
C TYR A 261 4.39 0.21 22.93
N GLY A 262 4.52 -1.01 23.48
CA GLY A 262 5.03 -2.15 22.70
C GLY A 262 4.10 -2.54 21.55
N VAL A 263 2.80 -2.54 21.79
CA VAL A 263 1.81 -2.98 20.79
C VAL A 263 0.94 -1.84 20.28
N TYR A 264 0.27 -1.15 21.17
CA TYR A 264 -0.86 -0.28 20.85
C TYR A 264 -0.81 1.03 21.61
N ARG A 265 -0.91 2.15 20.90
CA ARG A 265 -1.14 3.46 21.51
C ARG A 265 -2.62 3.79 21.43
N PRO A 266 -3.34 3.82 22.55
CA PRO A 266 -4.77 4.12 22.56
C PRO A 266 -5.05 5.60 22.21
N ASN A 267 -6.15 5.81 21.51
CA ASN A 267 -6.78 7.10 21.37
C ASN A 267 -8.29 6.89 21.12
N GLY A 268 -9.10 7.14 22.11
CA GLY A 268 -10.53 6.85 22.11
C GLY A 268 -10.91 5.48 22.71
N PRO A 269 -12.20 5.14 22.73
CA PRO A 269 -12.69 3.87 23.24
C PRO A 269 -12.11 2.67 22.50
N SER A 270 -11.67 1.68 23.26
CA SER A 270 -11.00 0.50 22.71
C SER A 270 -11.59 -0.77 23.31
N ARG A 271 -11.81 -1.79 22.47
CA ARG A 271 -12.34 -3.09 22.85
C ARG A 271 -11.43 -4.20 22.36
N PHE A 272 -11.00 -5.07 23.27
CA PHE A 272 -10.25 -6.29 22.96
C PHE A 272 -11.10 -7.50 23.31
N VAL A 273 -11.24 -8.45 22.38
CA VAL A 273 -12.00 -9.70 22.57
C VAL A 273 -11.16 -10.85 22.06
N ASN A 274 -10.89 -11.84 22.94
CA ASN A 274 -10.08 -13.02 22.61
C ASN A 274 -8.73 -12.68 21.96
N CYS A 275 -8.02 -11.69 22.51
CA CYS A 275 -6.70 -11.29 22.00
C CYS A 275 -5.58 -11.75 22.94
N SER A 276 -4.42 -12.06 22.36
CA SER A 276 -3.21 -12.48 23.07
C SER A 276 -1.94 -11.80 22.56
#